data_6e37100e8de6d9673bda64627c7105f6
#
_entry.id   6e37100e8de6d9673bda64627c7105f6
#
_cell.length_a   1.000
_cell.length_b   1.000
_cell.length_c   1.000
_cell.angle_alpha   90.00
_cell.angle_beta   90.00
_cell.angle_gamma   90.00
#
_symmetry.space_group_name_H-M   'P 1'
#
loop_
_entity.id
_entity.type
_entity.pdbx_description
1 polymer ?
#
loop_
_entity_poly.entity_id
_entity_poly.type
_entity_poly.pdbx_seq_one_letter_code
_entity_poly.pdbx_strand_id
1 'polypeptide(L)'
;MRGTYGFLTTSLAWLFLLLGVVFAIPAVLPMTTRWGDIRMGGRDAKPEYSTFTWIAMNICNALAAGLLIFGTGDWMFYVNTPPFGLEPGSVEAYEYASACGMFHWGFSARAFYLIPGLAIGYLYWNKGAASLRMSDLARPLIGSGETFASRTAGFLRDAIVVFGYFAAIMTTVGIDTPVTGEILSDVFGIENSFALKLGVIIVFCTFFTLSASKSIARGMGRISDMNVKLVLAFFAFLLIAGDTGFMLNNTVMSIGTSIGEFVRMSFNSDAIGNTGFVQSWTIFYWTWYVAIAFLCANSIARTSYGRTFREIALSNRIWASLACWLSFSTLGNYGMGQELFHGLEVSSAINEVGSAGATLMVLQTLPSPKVAVLVFLVLVFFNLAASATGSGLALSLWTAKELGPRDEPDRRLTIFWCVLFFVMPVGILLLERAIPGLIVRSTILSTIQSMITVSSIPVFFVLMALFIRVICSDICSGAVANAVSPSRAWRLTDDALPPEAAKHASAPAKPEAYNSQTLRKQTHLRRALRVRRCSSGLQAAPCSSYAKR
;
A
#
# COMPACT_ATOMS: atom_id res chain seq x y z
N MET A 1 -4.17 -25.59 2.32
CA MET A 1 -4.51 -24.24 1.87
C MET A 1 -5.75 -24.18 0.99
N ARG A 2 -5.88 -25.01 -0.08
CA ARG A 2 -7.09 -24.96 -0.95
C ARG A 2 -8.41 -25.12 -0.20
N GLY A 3 -8.52 -26.03 0.77
CA GLY A 3 -9.73 -26.20 1.59
C GLY A 3 -10.05 -24.98 2.45
N THR A 4 -9.05 -24.38 3.09
CA THR A 4 -9.22 -23.16 3.90
C THR A 4 -9.59 -21.98 3.03
N TYR A 5 -8.93 -21.80 1.89
CA TYR A 5 -9.26 -20.72 0.94
C TYR A 5 -10.69 -20.85 0.42
N GLY A 6 -11.08 -22.05 -0.06
CA GLY A 6 -12.44 -22.30 -0.53
C GLY A 6 -13.49 -22.03 0.55
N PHE A 7 -13.26 -22.49 1.78
CA PHE A 7 -14.15 -22.17 2.91
C PHE A 7 -14.27 -20.66 3.14
N LEU A 8 -13.15 -19.94 3.18
CA LEU A 8 -13.15 -18.51 3.41
C LEU A 8 -13.86 -17.73 2.29
N THR A 9 -13.53 -18.03 1.05
CA THR A 9 -14.02 -17.25 -0.10
C THR A 9 -15.44 -17.64 -0.54
N THR A 10 -15.92 -18.84 -0.20
CA THR A 10 -17.28 -19.29 -0.52
C THR A 10 -18.20 -19.15 0.67
N SER A 11 -17.88 -19.78 1.81
CA SER A 11 -18.78 -19.78 2.97
C SER A 11 -18.80 -18.43 3.72
N LEU A 12 -17.70 -17.67 3.67
CA LEU A 12 -17.58 -16.36 4.29
C LEU A 12 -17.53 -15.20 3.28
N ALA A 13 -17.89 -15.43 2.02
CA ALA A 13 -17.93 -14.39 0.98
C ALA A 13 -18.69 -13.14 1.44
N TRP A 14 -19.86 -13.33 2.05
CA TRP A 14 -20.68 -12.25 2.60
C TRP A 14 -19.93 -11.37 3.60
N LEU A 15 -19.05 -11.95 4.41
CA LEU A 15 -18.25 -11.20 5.39
C LEU A 15 -17.27 -10.28 4.68
N PHE A 16 -16.52 -10.78 3.70
CA PHE A 16 -15.56 -9.96 2.94
C PHE A 16 -16.24 -8.82 2.17
N LEU A 17 -17.41 -9.06 1.60
CA LEU A 17 -18.16 -8.02 0.90
C LEU A 17 -18.65 -6.94 1.88
N LEU A 18 -19.21 -7.35 3.04
CA LEU A 18 -19.58 -6.41 4.09
C LEU A 18 -18.38 -5.61 4.60
N LEU A 19 -17.18 -6.20 4.66
CA LEU A 19 -15.96 -5.46 4.99
C LEU A 19 -15.71 -4.31 4.02
N GLY A 20 -15.83 -4.55 2.72
CA GLY A 20 -15.70 -3.50 1.71
C GLY A 20 -16.68 -2.35 1.96
N VAL A 21 -17.92 -2.67 2.26
CA VAL A 21 -18.98 -1.67 2.56
C VAL A 21 -18.70 -0.94 3.87
N VAL A 22 -18.26 -1.65 4.92
CA VAL A 22 -17.89 -1.08 6.22
C VAL A 22 -16.75 -0.08 6.12
N PHE A 23 -15.85 -0.21 5.15
CA PHE A 23 -14.85 0.82 4.86
C PHE A 23 -15.39 1.91 3.92
N ALA A 24 -16.21 1.55 2.93
CA ALA A 24 -16.70 2.50 1.92
C ALA A 24 -17.63 3.57 2.48
N ILE A 25 -18.58 3.19 3.36
CA ILE A 25 -19.56 4.13 3.94
C ILE A 25 -18.88 5.19 4.83
N PRO A 26 -18.08 4.83 5.86
CA PRO A 26 -17.39 5.82 6.68
C PRO A 26 -16.42 6.70 5.89
N ALA A 27 -15.89 6.23 4.76
CA ALA A 27 -15.01 7.01 3.92
C ALA A 27 -15.69 8.23 3.26
N VAL A 28 -17.03 8.26 3.20
CA VAL A 28 -17.80 9.41 2.72
C VAL A 28 -18.02 10.45 3.83
N LEU A 29 -18.06 10.04 5.10
CA LEU A 29 -18.38 10.93 6.23
C LEU A 29 -17.44 12.14 6.35
N PRO A 30 -16.10 12.04 6.21
CA PRO A 30 -15.23 13.20 6.24
C PRO A 30 -15.47 14.19 5.09
N MET A 31 -16.05 13.72 3.98
CA MET A 31 -16.35 14.59 2.83
C MET A 31 -17.59 15.44 3.07
N THR A 32 -18.59 14.91 3.79
CA THR A 32 -19.95 15.46 3.89
C THR A 32 -20.31 15.99 5.26
N THR A 33 -19.56 15.64 6.32
CA THR A 33 -19.90 16.01 7.69
C THR A 33 -18.84 16.94 8.31
N ARG A 34 -19.12 17.43 9.53
CA ARG A 34 -18.19 18.22 10.37
C ARG A 34 -16.90 17.46 10.73
N TRP A 35 -16.85 16.13 10.59
CA TRP A 35 -15.62 15.37 10.79
C TRP A 35 -14.55 15.75 9.77
N GLY A 36 -14.95 16.21 8.60
CA GLY A 36 -14.05 16.76 7.60
C GLY A 36 -13.24 17.96 8.06
N ASP A 37 -13.70 18.69 9.06
CA ASP A 37 -13.06 19.92 9.54
C ASP A 37 -11.94 19.64 10.57
N ILE A 38 -11.81 18.38 11.01
CA ILE A 38 -10.70 17.95 11.88
C ILE A 38 -9.40 18.09 11.10
N ARG A 39 -8.43 18.82 11.70
CA ARG A 39 -7.10 19.03 11.10
C ARG A 39 -6.05 18.17 11.81
N MET A 40 -5.23 17.47 11.05
CA MET A 40 -4.09 16.73 11.59
C MET A 40 -3.05 17.69 12.18
N GLY A 41 -2.73 17.53 13.46
CA GLY A 41 -1.84 18.42 14.21
C GLY A 41 -2.52 19.61 14.90
N GLY A 42 -3.87 19.71 14.84
CA GLY A 42 -4.64 20.77 15.51
C GLY A 42 -4.98 21.97 14.62
N ARG A 43 -5.73 22.93 15.15
CA ARG A 43 -6.29 24.06 14.36
C ARG A 43 -5.22 24.92 13.69
N ASP A 44 -4.12 25.15 14.37
CA ASP A 44 -3.07 26.07 13.92
C ASP A 44 -2.00 25.38 13.09
N ALA A 45 -2.11 24.06 12.88
CA ALA A 45 -1.17 23.30 12.09
C ALA A 45 -1.22 23.74 10.62
N LYS A 46 -0.05 24.04 10.06
CA LYS A 46 0.09 24.42 8.65
C LYS A 46 0.56 23.21 7.84
N PRO A 47 0.07 23.04 6.60
CA PRO A 47 0.53 21.96 5.73
C PRO A 47 2.04 21.99 5.51
N GLU A 48 2.69 20.84 5.67
CA GLU A 48 4.14 20.68 5.45
C GLU A 48 4.50 20.76 3.97
N TYR A 49 3.61 20.25 3.10
CA TYR A 49 3.81 20.19 1.65
C TYR A 49 2.84 21.12 0.93
N SER A 50 3.24 21.64 -0.24
CA SER A 50 2.34 22.33 -1.15
C SER A 50 1.19 21.37 -1.57
N THR A 51 0.03 21.91 -1.93
CA THR A 51 -1.12 21.09 -2.33
C THR A 51 -0.79 20.19 -3.53
N PHE A 52 -0.06 20.72 -4.52
CA PHE A 52 0.36 19.95 -5.68
C PHE A 52 1.27 18.79 -5.30
N THR A 53 2.33 19.05 -4.53
CA THR A 53 3.28 18.00 -4.08
C THR A 53 2.57 16.92 -3.27
N TRP A 54 1.67 17.33 -2.36
CA TRP A 54 0.92 16.40 -1.53
C TRP A 54 -0.05 15.51 -2.34
N ILE A 55 -0.77 16.08 -3.32
CA ILE A 55 -1.61 15.30 -4.25
C ILE A 55 -0.74 14.33 -5.06
N ALA A 56 0.41 14.78 -5.57
CA ALA A 56 1.34 13.93 -6.31
C ALA A 56 1.83 12.74 -5.46
N MET A 57 2.15 12.95 -4.17
CA MET A 57 2.49 11.87 -3.25
C MET A 57 1.37 10.85 -3.08
N ASN A 58 0.10 11.31 -2.98
CA ASN A 58 -1.06 10.42 -2.89
C ASN A 58 -1.28 9.63 -4.18
N ILE A 59 -1.05 10.24 -5.33
CA ILE A 59 -1.09 9.57 -6.65
C ILE A 59 0.00 8.50 -6.75
N CYS A 60 1.24 8.83 -6.37
CA CYS A 60 2.36 7.87 -6.39
C CYS A 60 2.09 6.66 -5.48
N ASN A 61 1.47 6.88 -4.31
CA ASN A 61 1.05 5.78 -3.43
C ASN A 61 -0.05 4.90 -4.06
N ALA A 62 -0.80 5.43 -5.02
CA ALA A 62 -1.85 4.71 -5.73
C ALA A 62 -1.33 3.91 -6.94
N LEU A 63 -0.27 4.41 -7.59
CA LEU A 63 0.37 3.78 -8.73
C LEU A 63 1.33 2.67 -8.24
N ALA A 64 0.77 1.61 -7.64
CA ALA A 64 1.53 0.46 -7.18
C ALA A 64 2.15 -0.32 -8.37
N ALA A 65 3.23 -1.07 -8.11
CA ALA A 65 3.96 -1.84 -9.13
C ALA A 65 3.03 -2.77 -9.94
N GLY A 66 2.14 -3.50 -9.27
CA GLY A 66 1.18 -4.40 -9.93
C GLY A 66 0.18 -3.72 -10.86
N LEU A 67 -0.02 -2.39 -10.75
CA LEU A 67 -1.03 -1.69 -11.54
C LEU A 67 -0.76 -1.75 -13.06
N LEU A 68 0.50 -1.79 -13.49
CA LEU A 68 0.83 -1.93 -14.92
C LEU A 68 0.41 -3.30 -15.46
N ILE A 69 0.63 -4.36 -14.66
CA ILE A 69 0.31 -5.74 -15.04
C ILE A 69 -1.19 -5.98 -14.96
N PHE A 70 -1.83 -5.64 -13.84
CA PHE A 70 -3.27 -5.80 -13.67
C PHE A 70 -4.08 -4.88 -14.59
N GLY A 71 -3.59 -3.64 -14.82
CA GLY A 71 -4.22 -2.72 -15.77
C GLY A 71 -4.23 -3.27 -17.20
N THR A 72 -3.20 -4.05 -17.58
CA THR A 72 -3.16 -4.72 -18.89
C THR A 72 -4.02 -5.97 -18.92
N GLY A 73 -4.02 -6.79 -17.85
CA GLY A 73 -4.48 -8.19 -17.90
C GLY A 73 -5.81 -8.50 -17.24
N ASP A 74 -6.31 -7.68 -16.28
CA ASP A 74 -7.52 -8.01 -15.51
C ASP A 74 -8.75 -8.27 -16.38
N TRP A 75 -8.96 -7.42 -17.38
CA TRP A 75 -10.11 -7.53 -18.27
C TRP A 75 -10.18 -8.87 -19.01
N MET A 76 -9.03 -9.47 -19.34
CA MET A 76 -8.97 -10.76 -20.04
C MET A 76 -9.56 -11.88 -19.19
N PHE A 77 -9.23 -11.89 -17.90
CA PHE A 77 -9.84 -12.84 -16.95
C PHE A 77 -11.32 -12.57 -16.74
N TYR A 78 -11.72 -11.29 -16.70
CA TYR A 78 -13.11 -10.90 -16.46
C TYR A 78 -14.01 -11.22 -17.64
N VAL A 79 -13.52 -11.14 -18.86
CA VAL A 79 -14.24 -11.57 -20.06
C VAL A 79 -14.46 -13.08 -20.08
N ASN A 80 -13.47 -13.86 -19.61
CA ASN A 80 -13.55 -15.33 -19.58
C ASN A 80 -14.40 -15.86 -18.42
N THR A 81 -14.49 -15.13 -17.34
CA THR A 81 -15.31 -15.49 -16.17
C THR A 81 -16.02 -14.23 -15.68
N PRO A 82 -17.04 -13.75 -16.41
CA PRO A 82 -17.65 -12.48 -16.09
C PRO A 82 -18.52 -12.53 -14.83
N PRO A 83 -18.76 -11.37 -14.17
CA PRO A 83 -19.67 -11.29 -13.02
C PRO A 83 -21.12 -11.51 -13.45
N PHE A 84 -22.00 -11.73 -12.48
CA PHE A 84 -23.48 -11.77 -12.63
C PHE A 84 -24.03 -12.88 -13.52
N GLY A 85 -23.22 -13.91 -13.85
CA GLY A 85 -23.64 -15.00 -14.72
C GLY A 85 -23.77 -14.60 -16.20
N LEU A 86 -23.07 -13.53 -16.61
CA LEU A 86 -23.00 -13.14 -18.01
C LEU A 86 -22.30 -14.22 -18.85
N GLU A 87 -22.62 -14.27 -20.13
CA GLU A 87 -21.99 -15.22 -21.06
C GLU A 87 -20.53 -14.77 -21.34
N PRO A 88 -19.53 -15.67 -21.16
CA PRO A 88 -18.15 -15.38 -21.49
C PRO A 88 -17.99 -14.90 -22.93
N GLY A 89 -17.20 -13.84 -23.14
CA GLY A 89 -16.95 -13.25 -24.45
C GLY A 89 -18.12 -12.46 -25.05
N SER A 90 -19.24 -12.29 -24.33
CA SER A 90 -20.35 -11.45 -24.77
C SER A 90 -20.00 -9.95 -24.72
N VAL A 91 -20.77 -9.12 -25.41
CA VAL A 91 -20.62 -7.67 -25.38
C VAL A 91 -20.70 -7.15 -23.94
N GLU A 92 -21.68 -7.62 -23.19
CA GLU A 92 -21.84 -7.25 -21.78
C GLU A 92 -20.66 -7.70 -20.92
N ALA A 93 -20.04 -8.85 -21.22
CA ALA A 93 -18.85 -9.32 -20.53
C ALA A 93 -17.67 -8.34 -20.72
N TYR A 94 -17.45 -7.81 -21.92
CA TYR A 94 -16.43 -6.80 -22.21
C TYR A 94 -16.72 -5.47 -21.50
N GLU A 95 -17.97 -5.00 -21.53
CA GLU A 95 -18.39 -3.76 -20.85
C GLU A 95 -18.14 -3.86 -19.33
N TYR A 96 -18.56 -4.96 -18.71
CA TYR A 96 -18.31 -5.19 -17.28
C TYR A 96 -16.85 -5.46 -16.98
N ALA A 97 -16.09 -6.08 -17.86
CA ALA A 97 -14.66 -6.33 -17.64
C ALA A 97 -13.89 -5.04 -17.41
N SER A 98 -14.11 -4.03 -18.26
CA SER A 98 -13.50 -2.71 -18.09
C SER A 98 -14.01 -1.98 -16.83
N ALA A 99 -15.33 -2.02 -16.57
CA ALA A 99 -15.94 -1.39 -15.40
C ALA A 99 -15.49 -2.03 -14.07
N CYS A 100 -15.33 -3.36 -14.02
CA CYS A 100 -14.84 -4.08 -12.85
C CYS A 100 -13.40 -3.71 -12.49
N GLY A 101 -12.51 -3.52 -13.47
CA GLY A 101 -11.17 -3.00 -13.23
C GLY A 101 -11.22 -1.64 -12.53
N MET A 102 -12.05 -0.72 -13.02
CA MET A 102 -12.23 0.59 -12.40
C MET A 102 -12.89 0.53 -11.01
N PHE A 103 -13.83 -0.40 -10.79
CA PHE A 103 -14.47 -0.63 -9.49
C PHE A 103 -13.47 -1.17 -8.46
N HIS A 104 -12.70 -2.20 -8.81
CA HIS A 104 -11.74 -2.80 -7.89
C HIS A 104 -10.63 -1.83 -7.50
N TRP A 105 -10.07 -1.05 -8.44
CA TRP A 105 -8.94 -0.16 -8.21
C TRP A 105 -9.32 1.31 -7.92
N GLY A 106 -10.60 1.62 -7.95
CA GLY A 106 -11.14 2.96 -7.73
C GLY A 106 -11.51 3.25 -6.28
N PHE A 107 -12.73 3.74 -6.09
CA PHE A 107 -13.25 4.22 -4.81
C PHE A 107 -13.23 3.15 -3.71
N SER A 108 -13.46 1.88 -4.05
CA SER A 108 -13.44 0.77 -3.09
C SER A 108 -12.06 0.61 -2.46
N ALA A 109 -11.01 0.49 -3.28
CA ALA A 109 -9.63 0.36 -2.83
C ALA A 109 -9.22 1.52 -1.90
N ARG A 110 -9.60 2.75 -2.28
CA ARG A 110 -9.22 3.96 -1.53
C ARG A 110 -9.86 4.01 -0.16
N ALA A 111 -11.05 3.42 0.03
CA ALA A 111 -11.70 3.35 1.33
C ALA A 111 -10.90 2.55 2.36
N PHE A 112 -10.30 1.42 1.94
CA PHE A 112 -9.46 0.59 2.82
C PHE A 112 -8.22 1.31 3.35
N TYR A 113 -7.72 2.32 2.64
CA TYR A 113 -6.54 3.09 3.04
C TYR A 113 -6.89 4.37 3.80
N LEU A 114 -7.96 5.05 3.35
CA LEU A 114 -8.38 6.33 3.90
C LEU A 114 -8.76 6.21 5.38
N ILE A 115 -9.62 5.27 5.71
CA ILE A 115 -10.16 5.14 7.06
C ILE A 115 -9.07 4.86 8.09
N PRO A 116 -8.20 3.83 7.92
CA PRO A 116 -7.06 3.67 8.81
C PRO A 116 -6.10 4.87 8.78
N GLY A 117 -5.91 5.51 7.62
CA GLY A 117 -5.04 6.68 7.47
C GLY A 117 -5.48 7.87 8.31
N LEU A 118 -6.78 8.16 8.33
CA LEU A 118 -7.36 9.19 9.19
C LEU A 118 -7.23 8.83 10.68
N ALA A 119 -7.50 7.57 11.05
CA ALA A 119 -7.38 7.10 12.42
C ALA A 119 -5.92 7.17 12.92
N ILE A 120 -4.97 6.65 12.14
CA ILE A 120 -3.54 6.68 12.47
C ILE A 120 -3.03 8.12 12.56
N GLY A 121 -3.37 8.96 11.58
CA GLY A 121 -2.96 10.36 11.57
C GLY A 121 -3.51 11.12 12.77
N TYR A 122 -4.76 10.87 13.15
CA TYR A 122 -5.35 11.47 14.35
C TYR A 122 -4.66 11.03 15.64
N LEU A 123 -4.41 9.73 15.81
CA LEU A 123 -3.72 9.21 16.99
C LEU A 123 -2.29 9.73 17.08
N TYR A 124 -1.60 9.80 15.96
CA TYR A 124 -0.21 10.22 15.89
C TYR A 124 -0.07 11.74 16.12
N TRP A 125 -0.78 12.57 15.34
CA TRP A 125 -0.61 14.01 15.35
C TRP A 125 -1.45 14.74 16.41
N ASN A 126 -2.64 14.24 16.75
CA ASN A 126 -3.56 14.91 17.67
C ASN A 126 -3.55 14.30 19.07
N LYS A 127 -3.26 12.99 19.20
CA LYS A 127 -3.21 12.29 20.50
C LYS A 127 -1.80 12.00 20.99
N GLY A 128 -0.76 12.27 20.19
CA GLY A 128 0.63 12.15 20.59
C GLY A 128 1.11 10.70 20.77
N ALA A 129 0.67 9.78 19.90
CA ALA A 129 1.23 8.42 19.88
C ALA A 129 2.74 8.48 19.64
N ALA A 130 3.50 7.66 20.38
CA ALA A 130 4.95 7.72 20.42
C ALA A 130 5.62 7.34 19.09
N SER A 131 5.00 6.44 18.34
CA SER A 131 5.50 6.02 17.02
C SER A 131 4.32 5.58 16.12
N LEU A 132 4.63 5.21 14.89
CA LEU A 132 3.66 4.67 13.92
C LEU A 132 3.53 3.13 14.01
N ARG A 133 4.05 2.48 15.04
CA ARG A 133 3.83 1.06 15.31
C ARG A 133 2.39 0.85 15.77
N MET A 134 1.79 -0.28 15.39
CA MET A 134 0.40 -0.56 15.77
C MET A 134 0.20 -0.61 17.28
N SER A 135 1.16 -1.17 18.01
CA SER A 135 1.14 -1.21 19.49
C SER A 135 1.14 0.20 20.12
N ASP A 136 1.95 1.12 19.59
CA ASP A 136 2.05 2.50 20.11
C ASP A 136 0.83 3.35 19.71
N LEU A 137 0.29 3.15 18.51
CA LEU A 137 -0.94 3.78 18.06
C LEU A 137 -2.16 3.34 18.90
N ALA A 138 -2.19 2.08 19.32
CA ALA A 138 -3.27 1.58 20.17
C ALA A 138 -3.16 2.02 21.64
N ARG A 139 -1.98 2.41 22.12
CA ARG A 139 -1.71 2.76 23.51
C ARG A 139 -2.61 3.88 24.07
N PRO A 140 -2.83 4.99 23.39
CA PRO A 140 -3.73 6.04 23.85
C PRO A 140 -5.19 5.60 24.04
N LEU A 141 -5.58 4.50 23.37
CA LEU A 141 -6.97 3.97 23.37
C LEU A 141 -7.20 2.90 24.42
N ILE A 142 -6.16 2.17 24.83
CA ILE A 142 -6.27 0.98 25.72
C ILE A 142 -5.78 1.30 27.13
N GLY A 143 -5.09 2.41 27.31
CA GLY A 143 -4.43 2.78 28.55
C GLY A 143 -3.01 2.20 28.66
N SER A 144 -2.20 2.81 29.53
CA SER A 144 -0.75 2.55 29.67
C SER A 144 -0.42 1.41 30.65
N GLY A 145 -1.30 0.43 30.81
CA GLY A 145 -1.02 -0.71 31.67
C GLY A 145 0.22 -1.47 31.20
N GLU A 146 1.33 -1.38 31.92
CA GLU A 146 2.57 -2.11 31.62
C GLU A 146 2.55 -3.57 32.11
N THR A 147 1.41 -4.23 32.02
CA THR A 147 1.29 -5.64 32.37
C THR A 147 1.91 -6.53 31.28
N PHE A 148 2.34 -7.73 31.67
CA PHE A 148 2.81 -8.74 30.71
C PHE A 148 1.78 -9.01 29.60
N ALA A 149 0.51 -9.12 29.95
CA ALA A 149 -0.57 -9.33 28.99
C ALA A 149 -0.69 -8.17 27.98
N SER A 150 -0.54 -6.91 28.42
CA SER A 150 -0.57 -5.74 27.55
C SER A 150 0.62 -5.72 26.58
N ARG A 151 1.83 -6.08 27.04
CA ARG A 151 3.03 -6.17 26.18
C ARG A 151 2.88 -7.29 25.16
N THR A 152 2.39 -8.46 25.55
CA THR A 152 2.15 -9.59 24.64
C THR A 152 1.10 -9.25 23.60
N ALA A 153 -0.01 -8.63 23.99
CA ALA A 153 -1.04 -8.17 23.05
C ALA A 153 -0.52 -7.09 22.07
N GLY A 154 0.38 -6.20 22.54
CA GLY A 154 1.08 -5.24 21.68
C GLY A 154 1.94 -5.93 20.63
N PHE A 155 2.79 -6.86 21.07
CA PHE A 155 3.63 -7.64 20.18
C PHE A 155 2.83 -8.43 19.14
N LEU A 156 1.73 -9.08 19.56
CA LEU A 156 0.87 -9.82 18.63
C LEU A 156 0.23 -8.91 17.57
N ARG A 157 -0.22 -7.71 17.95
CA ARG A 157 -0.75 -6.74 16.97
C ARG A 157 0.31 -6.30 15.97
N ASP A 158 1.51 -5.98 16.42
CA ASP A 158 2.63 -5.62 15.54
C ASP A 158 2.99 -6.79 14.61
N ALA A 159 3.09 -8.00 15.14
CA ALA A 159 3.41 -9.20 14.35
C ALA A 159 2.36 -9.51 13.29
N ILE A 160 1.07 -9.39 13.61
CA ILE A 160 -0.04 -9.59 12.66
C ILE A 160 0.06 -8.61 11.48
N VAL A 161 0.26 -7.32 11.77
CA VAL A 161 0.35 -6.29 10.73
C VAL A 161 1.60 -6.47 9.87
N VAL A 162 2.75 -6.74 10.50
CA VAL A 162 4.02 -7.01 9.80
C VAL A 162 3.90 -8.23 8.90
N PHE A 163 3.32 -9.33 9.40
CA PHE A 163 3.16 -10.57 8.63
C PHE A 163 2.19 -10.38 7.45
N GLY A 164 1.04 -9.75 7.67
CA GLY A 164 0.06 -9.51 6.62
C GLY A 164 0.64 -8.64 5.50
N TYR A 165 1.34 -7.57 5.87
CA TYR A 165 1.99 -6.70 4.89
C TYR A 165 3.15 -7.41 4.16
N PHE A 166 3.95 -8.19 4.87
CA PHE A 166 5.01 -9.00 4.28
C PHE A 166 4.48 -9.97 3.22
N ALA A 167 3.37 -10.66 3.51
CA ALA A 167 2.70 -11.54 2.55
C ALA A 167 2.22 -10.77 1.30
N ALA A 168 1.71 -9.55 1.47
CA ALA A 168 1.26 -8.72 0.36
C ALA A 168 2.40 -8.30 -0.59
N ILE A 169 3.56 -7.92 -0.05
CA ILE A 169 4.73 -7.56 -0.86
C ILE A 169 5.32 -8.77 -1.56
N MET A 170 5.40 -9.91 -0.88
CA MET A 170 5.83 -11.16 -1.52
C MET A 170 4.92 -11.53 -2.70
N THR A 171 3.61 -11.25 -2.58
CA THR A 171 2.63 -11.42 -3.67
C THR A 171 3.00 -10.54 -4.87
N THR A 172 3.26 -9.26 -4.65
CA THR A 172 3.66 -8.32 -5.72
C THR A 172 4.94 -8.78 -6.42
N VAL A 173 5.99 -9.08 -5.66
CA VAL A 173 7.27 -9.57 -6.23
C VAL A 173 7.07 -10.90 -6.97
N GLY A 174 6.21 -11.77 -6.46
CA GLY A 174 5.89 -13.06 -7.06
C GLY A 174 5.14 -12.97 -8.39
N ILE A 175 4.34 -11.92 -8.60
CA ILE A 175 3.64 -11.65 -9.86
C ILE A 175 4.56 -10.96 -10.87
N ASP A 176 5.35 -9.97 -10.44
CA ASP A 176 6.17 -9.15 -11.34
C ASP A 176 7.41 -9.90 -11.88
N THR A 177 7.93 -10.88 -11.12
CA THR A 177 9.12 -11.64 -11.54
C THR A 177 8.91 -12.50 -12.80
N PRO A 178 7.84 -13.31 -12.93
CA PRO A 178 7.57 -14.05 -14.15
C PRO A 178 7.38 -13.15 -15.38
N VAL A 179 6.68 -12.02 -15.23
CA VAL A 179 6.49 -11.04 -16.32
C VAL A 179 7.83 -10.53 -16.83
N THR A 180 8.73 -10.17 -15.91
CA THR A 180 10.08 -9.74 -16.28
C THR A 180 10.86 -10.84 -17.01
N GLY A 181 10.74 -12.09 -16.58
CA GLY A 181 11.38 -13.25 -17.23
C GLY A 181 10.87 -13.47 -18.66
N GLU A 182 9.57 -13.41 -18.89
CA GLU A 182 8.96 -13.54 -20.23
C GLU A 182 9.43 -12.41 -21.15
N ILE A 183 9.40 -11.17 -20.68
CA ILE A 183 9.85 -10.01 -21.45
C ILE A 183 11.31 -10.13 -21.84
N LEU A 184 12.20 -10.51 -20.91
CA LEU A 184 13.64 -10.68 -21.20
C LEU A 184 13.87 -11.83 -22.19
N SER A 185 13.14 -12.93 -22.06
CA SER A 185 13.18 -14.07 -22.98
C SER A 185 12.84 -13.62 -24.42
N ASP A 186 11.78 -12.86 -24.59
CA ASP A 186 11.35 -12.36 -25.90
C ASP A 186 12.33 -11.36 -26.51
N VAL A 187 12.71 -10.32 -25.73
CA VAL A 187 13.58 -9.23 -26.24
C VAL A 187 14.95 -9.76 -26.69
N PHE A 188 15.54 -10.67 -25.91
CA PHE A 188 16.88 -11.18 -26.17
C PHE A 188 16.91 -12.51 -26.93
N GLY A 189 15.75 -13.11 -27.22
CA GLY A 189 15.66 -14.41 -27.90
C GLY A 189 16.27 -15.56 -27.11
N ILE A 190 16.24 -15.50 -25.77
CA ILE A 190 16.80 -16.51 -24.88
C ILE A 190 15.67 -17.33 -24.24
N GLU A 191 15.95 -18.61 -23.95
CA GLU A 191 14.96 -19.47 -23.33
C GLU A 191 14.56 -18.95 -21.94
N ASN A 192 13.24 -18.94 -21.63
CA ASN A 192 12.70 -18.60 -20.30
C ASN A 192 13.00 -19.73 -19.30
N SER A 193 14.27 -19.94 -19.06
CA SER A 193 14.81 -21.03 -18.26
C SER A 193 14.79 -20.70 -16.76
N PHE A 194 14.99 -21.74 -15.93
CA PHE A 194 15.23 -21.58 -14.50
C PHE A 194 16.38 -20.60 -14.21
N ALA A 195 17.45 -20.66 -14.99
CA ALA A 195 18.63 -19.78 -14.81
C ALA A 195 18.28 -18.32 -15.09
N LEU A 196 17.48 -18.03 -16.12
CA LEU A 196 17.01 -16.67 -16.42
C LEU A 196 16.13 -16.13 -15.27
N LYS A 197 15.13 -16.90 -14.84
CA LYS A 197 14.25 -16.51 -13.73
C LYS A 197 15.03 -16.26 -12.43
N LEU A 198 15.98 -17.11 -12.11
CA LEU A 198 16.87 -16.94 -10.95
C LEU A 198 17.76 -15.69 -11.10
N GLY A 199 18.29 -15.45 -12.29
CA GLY A 199 19.05 -14.23 -12.61
C GLY A 199 18.23 -12.96 -12.39
N VAL A 200 16.98 -12.93 -12.83
CA VAL A 200 16.02 -11.81 -12.58
C VAL A 200 15.85 -11.58 -11.08
N ILE A 201 15.61 -12.64 -10.32
CA ILE A 201 15.46 -12.56 -8.85
C ILE A 201 16.72 -11.98 -8.20
N ILE A 202 17.91 -12.45 -8.60
CA ILE A 202 19.19 -11.97 -8.07
C ILE A 202 19.40 -10.48 -8.40
N VAL A 203 19.11 -10.06 -9.63
CA VAL A 203 19.20 -8.66 -10.06
C VAL A 203 18.26 -7.78 -9.25
N PHE A 204 17.00 -8.17 -9.10
CA PHE A 204 16.02 -7.44 -8.29
C PHE A 204 16.45 -7.36 -6.83
N CYS A 205 16.81 -8.49 -6.22
CA CYS A 205 17.26 -8.55 -4.83
C CYS A 205 18.47 -7.64 -4.59
N THR A 206 19.47 -7.70 -5.48
CA THR A 206 20.67 -6.87 -5.40
C THR A 206 20.32 -5.39 -5.52
N PHE A 207 19.50 -5.02 -6.50
CA PHE A 207 19.11 -3.63 -6.73
C PHE A 207 18.31 -3.08 -5.53
N PHE A 208 17.34 -3.82 -4.98
CA PHE A 208 16.55 -3.38 -3.83
C PHE A 208 17.42 -3.23 -2.58
N THR A 209 18.34 -4.16 -2.36
CA THR A 209 19.30 -4.11 -1.24
C THR A 209 20.22 -2.89 -1.35
N LEU A 210 20.72 -2.60 -2.54
CA LEU A 210 21.54 -1.42 -2.81
C LEU A 210 20.71 -0.13 -2.67
N SER A 211 19.46 -0.11 -3.16
CA SER A 211 18.55 1.03 -3.06
C SER A 211 18.22 1.39 -1.61
N ALA A 212 18.21 0.40 -0.71
CA ALA A 212 18.04 0.63 0.72
C ALA A 212 19.23 1.35 1.37
N SER A 213 20.34 1.62 0.64
CA SER A 213 21.47 2.38 1.16
C SER A 213 21.19 3.89 1.15
N LYS A 214 21.67 4.64 2.19
CA LYS A 214 21.41 6.08 2.35
C LYS A 214 21.83 6.95 1.16
N SER A 215 22.89 6.57 0.46
CA SER A 215 23.38 7.32 -0.71
C SER A 215 22.46 7.17 -1.92
N ILE A 216 21.83 6.01 -2.07
CA ILE A 216 20.91 5.70 -3.17
C ILE A 216 19.49 6.19 -2.85
N ALA A 217 19.07 6.23 -1.57
CA ALA A 217 17.77 6.74 -1.17
C ALA A 217 17.51 8.19 -1.63
N ARG A 218 18.55 9.04 -1.66
CA ARG A 218 18.46 10.38 -2.23
C ARG A 218 18.32 10.40 -3.76
N GLY A 219 18.87 9.39 -4.44
CA GLY A 219 18.72 9.21 -5.89
C GLY A 219 17.36 8.61 -6.26
N MET A 220 16.78 7.78 -5.40
CA MET A 220 15.49 7.12 -5.64
C MET A 220 14.33 8.10 -5.82
N GLY A 221 14.34 9.25 -5.15
CA GLY A 221 13.34 10.29 -5.40
C GLY A 221 13.33 10.75 -6.85
N ARG A 222 14.51 11.02 -7.43
CA ARG A 222 14.63 11.43 -8.84
C ARG A 222 14.23 10.31 -9.80
N ILE A 223 14.59 9.07 -9.48
CA ILE A 223 14.21 7.89 -10.27
C ILE A 223 12.69 7.68 -10.22
N SER A 224 12.06 7.83 -9.06
CA SER A 224 10.61 7.75 -8.92
C SER A 224 9.90 8.85 -9.72
N ASP A 225 10.37 10.10 -9.65
CA ASP A 225 9.81 11.22 -10.44
C ASP A 225 9.94 10.97 -11.94
N MET A 226 11.09 10.46 -12.37
CA MET A 226 11.33 10.10 -13.77
C MET A 226 10.41 8.94 -14.19
N ASN A 227 10.24 7.92 -13.35
CA ASN A 227 9.38 6.78 -13.63
C ASN A 227 7.91 7.21 -13.81
N VAL A 228 7.37 8.07 -12.94
CA VAL A 228 6.00 8.60 -13.10
C VAL A 228 5.84 9.35 -14.43
N LYS A 229 6.83 10.17 -14.81
CA LYS A 229 6.80 10.86 -16.11
C LYS A 229 6.83 9.90 -17.29
N LEU A 230 7.66 8.84 -17.19
CA LEU A 230 7.73 7.79 -18.21
C LEU A 230 6.44 6.98 -18.29
N VAL A 231 5.80 6.64 -17.15
CA VAL A 231 4.49 5.97 -17.13
C VAL A 231 3.44 6.84 -17.83
N LEU A 232 3.36 8.14 -17.51
CA LEU A 232 2.41 9.05 -18.13
C LEU A 232 2.69 9.23 -19.63
N ALA A 233 3.97 9.31 -20.02
CA ALA A 233 4.36 9.37 -21.44
C ALA A 233 4.00 8.08 -22.18
N PHE A 234 4.16 6.91 -21.53
CA PHE A 234 3.78 5.62 -22.09
C PHE A 234 2.25 5.51 -22.25
N PHE A 235 1.47 5.97 -21.27
CA PHE A 235 0.01 6.02 -21.39
C PHE A 235 -0.45 6.95 -22.52
N ALA A 236 0.18 8.11 -22.66
CA ALA A 236 -0.10 9.01 -23.79
C ALA A 236 0.25 8.37 -25.13
N PHE A 237 1.37 7.63 -25.20
CA PHE A 237 1.77 6.87 -26.38
C PHE A 237 0.73 5.80 -26.73
N LEU A 238 0.23 5.03 -25.75
CA LEU A 238 -0.80 4.02 -25.97
C LEU A 238 -2.10 4.63 -26.51
N LEU A 239 -2.51 5.79 -25.99
CA LEU A 239 -3.70 6.51 -26.51
C LEU A 239 -3.54 6.92 -27.97
N ILE A 240 -2.33 7.28 -28.39
CA ILE A 240 -2.05 7.68 -29.79
C ILE A 240 -1.90 6.46 -30.70
N ALA A 241 -1.29 5.38 -30.18
CA ALA A 241 -1.00 4.17 -30.95
C ALA A 241 -2.22 3.25 -31.12
N GLY A 242 -3.20 3.33 -30.23
CA GLY A 242 -4.42 2.53 -30.25
C GLY A 242 -5.61 3.25 -30.87
N ASP A 243 -6.76 2.62 -30.78
CA ASP A 243 -8.05 3.18 -31.21
C ASP A 243 -8.53 4.22 -30.20
N THR A 244 -7.98 5.44 -30.26
CA THR A 244 -8.23 6.53 -29.30
C THR A 244 -9.72 6.76 -29.06
N GLY A 245 -10.53 6.73 -30.14
CA GLY A 245 -11.98 6.91 -30.06
C GLY A 245 -12.64 5.84 -29.21
N PHE A 246 -12.32 4.58 -29.45
CA PHE A 246 -12.80 3.45 -28.64
C PHE A 246 -12.32 3.58 -27.18
N MET A 247 -11.03 3.79 -26.97
CA MET A 247 -10.43 3.85 -25.64
C MET A 247 -11.09 4.92 -24.76
N LEU A 248 -11.34 6.12 -25.31
CA LEU A 248 -12.01 7.20 -24.58
C LEU A 248 -13.49 6.93 -24.35
N ASN A 249 -14.23 6.43 -25.35
CA ASN A 249 -15.65 6.09 -25.22
C ASN A 249 -15.84 4.97 -24.19
N ASN A 250 -15.04 3.89 -24.28
CA ASN A 250 -15.10 2.79 -23.31
C ASN A 250 -14.72 3.24 -21.90
N THR A 251 -13.77 4.18 -21.76
CA THR A 251 -13.43 4.79 -20.47
C THR A 251 -14.63 5.50 -19.83
N VAL A 252 -15.32 6.35 -20.60
CA VAL A 252 -16.51 7.08 -20.11
C VAL A 252 -17.62 6.12 -19.73
N MET A 253 -17.89 5.12 -20.57
CA MET A 253 -18.86 4.06 -20.29
C MET A 253 -18.51 3.27 -19.01
N SER A 254 -17.26 2.84 -18.88
CA SER A 254 -16.78 2.05 -17.73
C SER A 254 -16.84 2.83 -16.43
N ILE A 255 -16.54 4.14 -16.43
CA ILE A 255 -16.73 5.03 -15.27
C ILE A 255 -18.21 5.09 -14.91
N GLY A 256 -19.08 5.30 -15.91
CA GLY A 256 -20.54 5.35 -15.72
C GLY A 256 -21.08 4.06 -15.12
N THR A 257 -20.71 2.92 -15.67
CA THR A 257 -21.09 1.59 -15.18
C THR A 257 -20.54 1.32 -13.79
N SER A 258 -19.26 1.62 -13.52
CA SER A 258 -18.66 1.37 -12.19
C SER A 258 -19.29 2.23 -11.09
N ILE A 259 -19.78 3.42 -11.40
CA ILE A 259 -20.49 4.30 -10.45
C ILE A 259 -21.96 3.87 -10.34
N GLY A 260 -22.64 3.65 -11.46
CA GLY A 260 -24.07 3.28 -11.50
C GLY A 260 -24.35 1.93 -10.83
N GLU A 261 -23.50 0.95 -11.10
CA GLU A 261 -23.60 -0.42 -10.58
C GLU A 261 -22.79 -0.62 -9.27
N PHE A 262 -22.27 0.44 -8.66
CA PHE A 262 -21.40 0.36 -7.49
C PHE A 262 -21.98 -0.47 -6.36
N VAL A 263 -23.27 -0.28 -6.03
CA VAL A 263 -23.96 -1.02 -4.96
C VAL A 263 -24.11 -2.49 -5.35
N ARG A 264 -24.55 -2.77 -6.58
CA ARG A 264 -24.71 -4.14 -7.09
C ARG A 264 -23.37 -4.88 -7.07
N MET A 265 -22.30 -4.28 -7.58
CA MET A 265 -20.95 -4.85 -7.56
C MET A 265 -20.44 -5.09 -6.12
N SER A 266 -20.73 -4.15 -5.19
CA SER A 266 -20.27 -4.24 -3.80
C SER A 266 -20.95 -5.35 -2.99
N PHE A 267 -22.18 -5.72 -3.32
CA PHE A 267 -22.97 -6.73 -2.60
C PHE A 267 -23.13 -8.05 -3.37
N ASN A 268 -22.58 -8.16 -4.57
CA ASN A 268 -22.63 -9.41 -5.33
C ASN A 268 -21.79 -10.50 -4.63
N SER A 269 -22.46 -11.46 -4.02
CA SER A 269 -21.81 -12.61 -3.38
C SER A 269 -21.65 -13.83 -4.30
N ASP A 270 -22.18 -13.74 -5.53
CA ASP A 270 -22.18 -14.85 -6.50
C ASP A 270 -22.84 -16.15 -5.98
N ALA A 271 -23.79 -15.99 -5.02
CA ALA A 271 -24.38 -17.12 -4.29
C ALA A 271 -25.28 -18.02 -5.15
N ILE A 272 -25.82 -17.48 -6.24
CA ILE A 272 -26.71 -18.19 -7.16
C ILE A 272 -25.96 -18.55 -8.45
N GLY A 273 -25.25 -17.58 -9.04
CA GLY A 273 -24.51 -17.74 -10.29
C GLY A 273 -23.34 -18.72 -10.17
N ASN A 274 -22.68 -18.69 -9.01
CA ASN A 274 -21.52 -19.55 -8.69
C ASN A 274 -20.46 -19.56 -9.82
N THR A 275 -20.22 -18.39 -10.40
CA THR A 275 -19.25 -18.20 -11.49
C THR A 275 -17.81 -18.27 -11.00
N GLY A 276 -17.58 -18.01 -9.71
CA GLY A 276 -16.26 -17.90 -9.11
C GLY A 276 -15.60 -16.53 -9.28
N PHE A 277 -16.25 -15.58 -9.98
CA PHE A 277 -15.73 -14.23 -10.20
C PHE A 277 -15.46 -13.49 -8.90
N VAL A 278 -16.43 -13.47 -8.01
CA VAL A 278 -16.35 -12.72 -6.74
C VAL A 278 -15.24 -13.27 -5.85
N GLN A 279 -15.12 -14.60 -5.79
CA GLN A 279 -14.12 -15.33 -5.01
C GLN A 279 -12.70 -15.05 -5.51
N SER A 280 -12.53 -15.07 -6.82
CA SER A 280 -11.22 -14.92 -7.47
C SER A 280 -10.74 -13.46 -7.54
N TRP A 281 -11.68 -12.49 -7.61
CA TRP A 281 -11.32 -11.10 -7.88
C TRP A 281 -11.76 -10.13 -6.79
N THR A 282 -13.05 -10.00 -6.50
CA THR A 282 -13.51 -9.00 -5.53
C THR A 282 -12.96 -9.27 -4.12
N ILE A 283 -13.08 -10.53 -3.65
CA ILE A 283 -12.55 -10.92 -2.33
C ILE A 283 -11.02 -10.84 -2.32
N PHE A 284 -10.36 -11.29 -3.38
CA PHE A 284 -8.91 -11.18 -3.51
C PHE A 284 -8.44 -9.72 -3.36
N TYR A 285 -9.03 -8.78 -4.09
CA TYR A 285 -8.65 -7.37 -4.00
C TYR A 285 -8.94 -6.78 -2.61
N TRP A 286 -10.10 -7.07 -2.01
CA TRP A 286 -10.41 -6.60 -0.66
C TRP A 286 -9.40 -7.11 0.36
N THR A 287 -9.03 -8.36 0.29
CA THR A 287 -8.05 -8.97 1.19
C THR A 287 -6.64 -8.41 0.97
N TRP A 288 -6.25 -8.16 -0.28
CA TRP A 288 -4.98 -7.52 -0.61
C TRP A 288 -4.94 -6.09 -0.08
N TYR A 289 -6.00 -5.31 -0.27
CA TYR A 289 -6.07 -3.94 0.25
C TYR A 289 -6.01 -3.89 1.77
N VAL A 290 -6.67 -4.80 2.46
CA VAL A 290 -6.56 -4.93 3.92
C VAL A 290 -5.11 -5.21 4.35
N ALA A 291 -4.41 -6.13 3.67
CA ALA A 291 -3.04 -6.49 4.01
C ALA A 291 -2.06 -5.33 3.85
N ILE A 292 -2.23 -4.49 2.81
CA ILE A 292 -1.38 -3.31 2.58
C ILE A 292 -1.93 -2.03 3.23
N ALA A 293 -3.13 -2.07 3.82
CA ALA A 293 -3.81 -0.88 4.35
C ALA A 293 -2.97 -0.14 5.39
N PHE A 294 -2.25 -0.85 6.25
CA PHE A 294 -1.44 -0.23 7.29
C PHE A 294 -0.29 0.60 6.73
N LEU A 295 0.36 0.15 5.65
CA LEU A 295 1.39 0.93 4.95
C LEU A 295 0.80 2.20 4.33
N CYS A 296 -0.25 2.04 3.52
CA CYS A 296 -0.88 3.17 2.84
C CYS A 296 -1.43 4.18 3.84
N ALA A 297 -2.04 3.70 4.93
CA ALA A 297 -2.53 4.51 6.02
C ALA A 297 -1.43 5.30 6.74
N ASN A 298 -0.28 4.67 7.01
CA ASN A 298 0.89 5.36 7.58
C ASN A 298 1.43 6.42 6.61
N SER A 299 1.48 6.14 5.32
CA SER A 299 1.89 7.11 4.31
C SER A 299 0.96 8.32 4.28
N ILE A 300 -0.36 8.10 4.27
CA ILE A 300 -1.39 9.15 4.35
C ILE A 300 -1.21 9.98 5.63
N ALA A 301 -1.04 9.32 6.78
CA ALA A 301 -0.87 9.98 8.06
C ALA A 301 0.38 10.88 8.10
N ARG A 302 1.52 10.39 7.60
CA ARG A 302 2.80 11.11 7.61
C ARG A 302 2.82 12.31 6.68
N THR A 303 2.24 12.17 5.50
CA THR A 303 2.29 13.21 4.47
C THR A 303 1.23 14.29 4.64
N SER A 304 0.22 14.06 5.51
CA SER A 304 -0.97 14.92 5.61
C SER A 304 -0.98 15.82 6.85
N TYR A 305 0.16 16.04 7.52
CA TYR A 305 0.23 17.03 8.61
C TYR A 305 -0.28 18.40 8.17
N GLY A 306 -1.11 19.04 8.98
CA GLY A 306 -1.73 20.33 8.68
C GLY A 306 -2.90 20.28 7.68
N ARG A 307 -3.26 19.11 7.13
CA ARG A 307 -4.42 18.94 6.25
C ARG A 307 -5.67 18.57 7.05
N THR A 308 -6.83 18.97 6.55
CA THR A 308 -8.12 18.56 7.11
C THR A 308 -8.50 17.15 6.62
N PHE A 309 -9.32 16.46 7.39
CA PHE A 309 -9.85 15.14 7.00
C PHE A 309 -10.61 15.21 5.67
N ARG A 310 -11.31 16.33 5.39
CA ARG A 310 -11.98 16.55 4.10
C ARG A 310 -11.02 16.64 2.94
N GLU A 311 -9.94 17.44 3.08
CA GLU A 311 -8.89 17.52 2.05
C GLU A 311 -8.28 16.14 1.78
N ILE A 312 -7.98 15.37 2.85
CA ILE A 312 -7.39 14.03 2.75
C ILE A 312 -8.35 13.07 2.06
N ALA A 313 -9.63 13.07 2.46
CA ALA A 313 -10.64 12.19 1.88
C ALA A 313 -10.87 12.49 0.39
N LEU A 314 -11.01 13.76 0.02
CA LEU A 314 -11.17 14.18 -1.38
C LEU A 314 -9.94 13.81 -2.20
N SER A 315 -8.73 14.11 -1.72
CA SER A 315 -7.49 13.79 -2.43
C SER A 315 -7.34 12.28 -2.66
N ASN A 316 -7.51 11.50 -1.62
CA ASN A 316 -7.33 10.05 -1.70
C ASN A 316 -8.39 9.39 -2.59
N ARG A 317 -9.67 9.80 -2.48
CA ARG A 317 -10.75 9.18 -3.26
C ARG A 317 -10.77 9.61 -4.72
N ILE A 318 -10.50 10.87 -5.02
CA ILE A 318 -10.61 11.40 -6.38
C ILE A 318 -9.28 11.18 -7.13
N TRP A 319 -8.22 11.84 -6.69
CA TRP A 319 -6.96 11.86 -7.45
C TRP A 319 -6.28 10.49 -7.54
N ALA A 320 -6.29 9.73 -6.43
CA ALA A 320 -5.71 8.40 -6.44
C ALA A 320 -6.54 7.39 -7.26
N SER A 321 -7.88 7.50 -7.28
CA SER A 321 -8.72 6.67 -8.14
C SER A 321 -8.54 7.02 -9.62
N LEU A 322 -8.52 8.31 -9.97
CA LEU A 322 -8.27 8.74 -11.35
C LEU A 322 -6.93 8.25 -11.89
N ALA A 323 -5.88 8.21 -11.05
CA ALA A 323 -4.59 7.67 -11.46
C ALA A 323 -4.66 6.17 -11.79
N CYS A 324 -5.40 5.38 -11.01
CA CYS A 324 -5.61 3.96 -11.33
C CYS A 324 -6.49 3.79 -12.57
N TRP A 325 -7.58 4.54 -12.67
CA TRP A 325 -8.47 4.49 -13.82
C TRP A 325 -7.75 4.84 -15.13
N LEU A 326 -6.78 5.75 -15.08
CA LEU A 326 -5.95 6.08 -16.25
C LEU A 326 -5.16 4.85 -16.74
N SER A 327 -4.67 3.99 -15.85
CA SER A 327 -3.99 2.75 -16.24
C SER A 327 -4.93 1.78 -16.95
N PHE A 328 -6.14 1.54 -16.41
CA PHE A 328 -7.14 0.69 -17.05
C PHE A 328 -7.66 1.28 -18.37
N SER A 329 -7.85 2.60 -18.41
CA SER A 329 -8.28 3.32 -19.61
C SER A 329 -7.27 3.27 -20.76
N THR A 330 -5.99 3.15 -20.44
CA THR A 330 -4.93 3.11 -21.45
C THR A 330 -4.48 1.69 -21.74
N LEU A 331 -3.91 0.99 -20.79
CA LEU A 331 -3.40 -0.38 -20.98
C LEU A 331 -4.50 -1.38 -21.26
N GLY A 332 -5.56 -1.38 -20.44
CA GLY A 332 -6.68 -2.32 -20.58
C GLY A 332 -7.45 -2.11 -21.88
N ASN A 333 -7.86 -0.85 -22.15
CA ASN A 333 -8.62 -0.55 -23.35
C ASN A 333 -7.79 -0.68 -24.63
N TYR A 334 -6.46 -0.46 -24.57
CA TYR A 334 -5.59 -0.74 -25.69
C TYR A 334 -5.62 -2.24 -26.05
N GLY A 335 -5.38 -3.11 -25.05
CA GLY A 335 -5.41 -4.56 -25.26
C GLY A 335 -6.77 -5.06 -25.73
N MET A 336 -7.86 -4.54 -25.14
CA MET A 336 -9.23 -4.85 -25.54
C MET A 336 -9.53 -4.40 -26.98
N GLY A 337 -9.06 -3.23 -27.39
CA GLY A 337 -9.18 -2.75 -28.76
C GLY A 337 -8.44 -3.63 -29.77
N GLN A 338 -7.23 -4.13 -29.39
CA GLN A 338 -6.50 -5.06 -30.25
C GLN A 338 -7.27 -6.39 -30.44
N GLU A 339 -7.95 -6.89 -29.41
CA GLU A 339 -8.78 -8.10 -29.52
C GLU A 339 -10.04 -7.85 -30.34
N LEU A 340 -10.79 -6.79 -30.04
CA LEU A 340 -12.10 -6.53 -30.65
C LEU A 340 -12.02 -6.11 -32.12
N PHE A 341 -10.96 -5.38 -32.54
CA PHE A 341 -10.91 -4.76 -33.85
C PHE A 341 -9.73 -5.22 -34.72
N HIS A 342 -8.70 -5.84 -34.12
CA HIS A 342 -7.46 -6.20 -34.83
C HIS A 342 -7.16 -7.70 -34.78
N GLY A 343 -8.06 -8.52 -34.23
CA GLY A 343 -7.98 -9.98 -34.26
C GLY A 343 -6.95 -10.59 -33.31
N LEU A 344 -6.54 -9.89 -32.23
CA LEU A 344 -5.68 -10.44 -31.20
C LEU A 344 -6.51 -11.31 -30.24
N GLU A 345 -6.30 -12.60 -30.24
CA GLU A 345 -7.04 -13.54 -29.37
C GLU A 345 -6.35 -13.72 -28.01
N VAL A 346 -6.18 -12.63 -27.23
CA VAL A 346 -5.40 -12.68 -26.00
C VAL A 346 -6.21 -13.13 -24.79
N SER A 347 -7.50 -12.86 -24.73
CA SER A 347 -8.36 -13.32 -23.64
C SER A 347 -8.55 -14.83 -23.65
N SER A 348 -8.64 -15.45 -24.83
CA SER A 348 -8.65 -16.92 -24.96
C SER A 348 -7.31 -17.55 -24.58
N ALA A 349 -6.20 -16.92 -24.95
CA ALA A 349 -4.85 -17.42 -24.71
C ALA A 349 -4.39 -17.30 -23.26
N ILE A 350 -4.98 -16.40 -22.43
CA ILE A 350 -4.44 -16.07 -21.11
C ILE A 350 -4.32 -17.28 -20.16
N ASN A 351 -5.19 -18.26 -20.29
CA ASN A 351 -5.15 -19.49 -19.48
C ASN A 351 -3.94 -20.37 -19.82
N GLU A 352 -3.46 -20.30 -21.07
CA GLU A 352 -2.31 -21.07 -21.55
C GLU A 352 -1.00 -20.33 -21.32
N VAL A 353 -0.94 -19.04 -21.74
CA VAL A 353 0.29 -18.24 -21.66
C VAL A 353 0.46 -17.54 -20.31
N GLY A 354 -0.60 -17.41 -19.52
CA GLY A 354 -0.63 -16.68 -18.25
C GLY A 354 -0.58 -15.15 -18.46
N SER A 355 -0.73 -14.39 -17.36
CA SER A 355 -0.74 -12.92 -17.40
C SER A 355 0.52 -12.32 -18.03
N ALA A 356 1.68 -12.96 -17.84
CA ALA A 356 2.95 -12.49 -18.39
C ALA A 356 2.98 -12.60 -19.91
N GLY A 357 2.63 -13.78 -20.44
CA GLY A 357 2.57 -14.00 -21.89
C GLY A 357 1.48 -13.16 -22.55
N ALA A 358 0.30 -13.04 -21.93
CA ALA A 358 -0.78 -12.20 -22.43
C ALA A 358 -0.39 -10.71 -22.49
N THR A 359 0.30 -10.20 -21.45
CA THR A 359 0.84 -8.85 -21.46
C THR A 359 1.82 -8.65 -22.61
N LEU A 360 2.71 -9.63 -22.83
CA LEU A 360 3.67 -9.57 -23.92
C LEU A 360 2.98 -9.57 -25.29
N MET A 361 1.95 -10.43 -25.51
CA MET A 361 1.17 -10.44 -26.74
C MET A 361 0.57 -9.05 -27.05
N VAL A 362 0.00 -8.37 -26.05
CA VAL A 362 -0.53 -7.00 -26.21
C VAL A 362 0.59 -6.02 -26.55
N LEU A 363 1.73 -6.08 -25.87
CA LEU A 363 2.83 -5.15 -26.11
C LEU A 363 3.48 -5.34 -27.50
N GLN A 364 3.45 -6.55 -28.04
CA GLN A 364 3.99 -6.88 -29.36
C GLN A 364 3.15 -6.28 -30.51
N THR A 365 1.91 -5.86 -30.27
CA THR A 365 1.10 -5.14 -31.28
C THR A 365 1.46 -3.66 -31.43
N LEU A 366 2.27 -3.12 -30.50
CA LEU A 366 2.65 -1.71 -30.51
C LEU A 366 3.62 -1.37 -31.66
N PRO A 367 3.59 -0.13 -32.16
CA PRO A 367 4.64 0.34 -33.07
C PRO A 367 6.04 0.15 -32.48
N SER A 368 6.94 -0.46 -33.24
CA SER A 368 8.29 -0.82 -32.75
C SER A 368 8.25 -1.74 -31.51
N PRO A 369 7.71 -2.98 -31.63
CA PRO A 369 7.41 -3.86 -30.49
C PRO A 369 8.55 -4.02 -29.51
N LYS A 370 9.78 -4.27 -30.00
CA LYS A 370 10.97 -4.46 -29.13
C LYS A 370 11.25 -3.23 -28.25
N VAL A 371 11.07 -2.01 -28.79
CA VAL A 371 11.27 -0.78 -28.02
C VAL A 371 10.16 -0.61 -27.00
N ALA A 372 8.90 -0.85 -27.37
CA ALA A 372 7.75 -0.74 -26.47
C ALA A 372 7.86 -1.75 -25.31
N VAL A 373 8.19 -2.98 -25.60
CA VAL A 373 8.41 -4.04 -24.61
C VAL A 373 9.57 -3.70 -23.66
N LEU A 374 10.68 -3.16 -24.19
CA LEU A 374 11.82 -2.73 -23.37
C LEU A 374 11.45 -1.54 -22.46
N VAL A 375 10.70 -0.56 -22.97
CA VAL A 375 10.20 0.57 -22.16
C VAL A 375 9.30 0.05 -21.06
N PHE A 376 8.37 -0.85 -21.37
CA PHE A 376 7.49 -1.46 -20.35
C PHE A 376 8.29 -2.21 -19.28
N LEU A 377 9.31 -2.96 -19.66
CA LEU A 377 10.22 -3.64 -18.73
C LEU A 377 10.88 -2.64 -17.76
N VAL A 378 11.38 -1.52 -18.28
CA VAL A 378 11.99 -0.46 -17.47
C VAL A 378 10.97 0.13 -16.49
N LEU A 379 9.73 0.36 -16.94
CA LEU A 379 8.65 0.85 -16.08
C LEU A 379 8.33 -0.14 -14.95
N VAL A 380 8.14 -1.42 -15.26
CA VAL A 380 7.87 -2.47 -14.26
C VAL A 380 9.02 -2.55 -13.26
N PHE A 381 10.26 -2.57 -13.74
CA PHE A 381 11.45 -2.65 -12.89
C PHE A 381 11.52 -1.49 -11.89
N PHE A 382 11.37 -0.24 -12.33
CA PHE A 382 11.45 0.92 -11.44
C PHE A 382 10.24 1.03 -10.50
N ASN A 383 9.04 0.66 -10.96
CA ASN A 383 7.86 0.61 -10.08
C ASN A 383 8.05 -0.43 -8.96
N LEU A 384 8.52 -1.63 -9.31
CA LEU A 384 8.77 -2.68 -8.33
C LEU A 384 9.89 -2.29 -7.36
N ALA A 385 10.97 -1.68 -7.88
CA ALA A 385 12.09 -1.20 -7.06
C ALA A 385 11.64 -0.15 -6.03
N ALA A 386 10.84 0.83 -6.45
CA ALA A 386 10.30 1.85 -5.58
C ALA A 386 9.39 1.25 -4.50
N SER A 387 8.48 0.35 -4.89
CA SER A 387 7.56 -0.34 -3.97
C SER A 387 8.31 -1.21 -2.96
N ALA A 388 9.24 -2.04 -3.39
CA ALA A 388 9.98 -2.95 -2.51
C ALA A 388 10.91 -2.20 -1.55
N THR A 389 11.61 -1.15 -2.01
CA THR A 389 12.47 -0.32 -1.14
C THR A 389 11.64 0.42 -0.09
N GLY A 390 10.51 1.02 -0.50
CA GLY A 390 9.57 1.68 0.42
C GLY A 390 8.99 0.72 1.45
N SER A 391 8.69 -0.51 1.02
CA SER A 391 8.18 -1.59 1.88
C SER A 391 9.21 -2.07 2.89
N GLY A 392 10.45 -2.26 2.47
CA GLY A 392 11.56 -2.63 3.35
C GLY A 392 11.80 -1.57 4.43
N LEU A 393 11.75 -0.29 4.05
CA LEU A 393 11.84 0.82 4.99
C LEU A 393 10.67 0.82 5.99
N ALA A 394 9.43 0.64 5.53
CA ALA A 394 8.25 0.61 6.38
C ALA A 394 8.29 -0.54 7.41
N LEU A 395 8.62 -1.76 6.96
CA LEU A 395 8.77 -2.90 7.86
C LEU A 395 9.89 -2.68 8.88
N SER A 396 10.97 -2.03 8.47
CA SER A 396 12.07 -1.67 9.37
C SER A 396 11.62 -0.68 10.44
N LEU A 397 10.82 0.33 10.08
CA LEU A 397 10.27 1.29 11.04
C LEU A 397 9.32 0.62 12.05
N TRP A 398 8.53 -0.37 11.61
CA TRP A 398 7.57 -1.06 12.48
C TRP A 398 8.20 -2.11 13.38
N THR A 399 9.38 -2.63 13.00
CA THR A 399 10.08 -3.69 13.75
C THR A 399 11.28 -3.19 14.54
N ALA A 400 11.72 -1.96 14.32
CA ALA A 400 12.80 -1.34 15.09
C ALA A 400 12.34 -0.97 16.51
N LYS A 401 13.25 -1.04 17.47
CA LYS A 401 13.02 -0.59 18.86
C LYS A 401 13.29 0.90 18.99
N GLU A 402 12.41 1.62 19.66
CA GLU A 402 12.63 3.00 20.14
C GLU A 402 13.02 4.02 19.05
N LEU A 403 12.37 3.98 17.88
CA LEU A 403 12.53 5.00 16.87
C LEU A 403 11.55 6.15 17.12
N GLY A 404 12.11 7.36 17.15
CA GLY A 404 11.32 8.59 17.14
C GLY A 404 10.67 8.85 15.76
N PRO A 405 9.75 9.83 15.68
CA PRO A 405 8.96 10.11 14.48
C PRO A 405 9.77 10.46 13.22
N ARG A 406 10.99 10.96 13.39
CA ARG A 406 11.90 11.39 12.30
C ARG A 406 13.18 10.56 12.22
N ASP A 407 13.31 9.53 13.07
CA ASP A 407 14.49 8.68 13.06
C ASP A 407 14.44 7.73 11.87
N GLU A 408 15.59 7.43 11.30
CA GLU A 408 15.74 6.41 10.26
C GLU A 408 16.10 5.06 10.91
N PRO A 409 15.51 3.94 10.46
CA PRO A 409 15.83 2.61 10.97
C PRO A 409 17.26 2.19 10.58
N ASP A 410 17.78 1.18 11.29
CA ASP A 410 19.08 0.60 10.94
C ASP A 410 19.02 0.04 9.52
N ARG A 411 20.01 0.41 8.71
CA ARG A 411 20.17 -0.07 7.35
C ARG A 411 20.17 -1.59 7.24
N ARG A 412 20.78 -2.29 8.20
CA ARG A 412 20.82 -3.77 8.22
C ARG A 412 19.43 -4.37 8.30
N LEU A 413 18.54 -3.76 9.07
CA LEU A 413 17.16 -4.19 9.19
C LEU A 413 16.38 -3.98 7.88
N THR A 414 16.62 -2.85 7.19
CA THR A 414 16.01 -2.60 5.87
C THR A 414 16.51 -3.58 4.81
N ILE A 415 17.80 -3.88 4.80
CA ILE A 415 18.39 -4.90 3.91
C ILE A 415 17.78 -6.27 4.21
N PHE A 416 17.66 -6.65 5.47
CA PHE A 416 17.05 -7.92 5.87
C PHE A 416 15.64 -8.08 5.29
N TRP A 417 14.79 -7.06 5.42
CA TRP A 417 13.44 -7.10 4.86
C TRP A 417 13.44 -7.15 3.34
N CYS A 418 14.27 -6.37 2.67
CA CYS A 418 14.39 -6.39 1.21
C CYS A 418 14.79 -7.77 0.67
N VAL A 419 15.74 -8.46 1.32
CA VAL A 419 16.17 -9.81 0.94
C VAL A 419 15.04 -10.82 1.20
N LEU A 420 14.33 -10.68 2.32
CA LEU A 420 13.29 -11.63 2.72
C LEU A 420 12.10 -11.64 1.74
N PHE A 421 11.84 -10.55 1.01
CA PHE A 421 10.77 -10.50 -0.01
C PHE A 421 10.96 -11.52 -1.14
N PHE A 422 12.17 -12.00 -1.37
CA PHE A 422 12.46 -12.97 -2.43
C PHE A 422 12.32 -14.44 -2.00
N VAL A 423 12.04 -14.72 -0.74
CA VAL A 423 11.85 -16.10 -0.25
C VAL A 423 10.72 -16.82 -1.00
N MET A 424 9.61 -16.13 -1.22
CA MET A 424 8.47 -16.73 -1.95
C MET A 424 8.76 -16.93 -3.44
N PRO A 425 9.23 -15.93 -4.21
CA PRO A 425 9.59 -16.14 -5.62
C PRO A 425 10.62 -17.26 -5.80
N VAL A 426 11.64 -17.30 -4.95
CA VAL A 426 12.64 -18.40 -4.97
C VAL A 426 11.98 -19.73 -4.64
N GLY A 427 11.14 -19.79 -3.61
CA GLY A 427 10.39 -20.99 -3.23
C GLY A 427 9.51 -21.52 -4.35
N ILE A 428 8.77 -20.64 -5.04
CA ILE A 428 7.95 -21.01 -6.22
C ILE A 428 8.84 -21.54 -7.35
N LEU A 429 9.94 -20.88 -7.64
CA LEU A 429 10.88 -21.28 -8.69
C LEU A 429 11.53 -22.64 -8.41
N LEU A 430 11.90 -22.91 -7.15
CA LEU A 430 12.44 -24.21 -6.72
C LEU A 430 11.38 -25.30 -6.80
N LEU A 431 10.13 -24.99 -6.43
CA LEU A 431 9.03 -25.95 -6.47
C LEU A 431 8.67 -26.31 -7.93
N GLU A 432 8.66 -25.33 -8.83
CA GLU A 432 8.47 -25.55 -10.28
C GLU A 432 9.54 -26.49 -10.85
N ARG A 433 10.78 -26.34 -10.39
CA ARG A 433 11.89 -27.21 -10.81
C ARG A 433 11.80 -28.61 -10.22
N ALA A 434 11.42 -28.73 -8.95
CA ALA A 434 11.38 -30.01 -8.24
C ALA A 434 10.22 -30.92 -8.72
N ILE A 435 9.10 -30.33 -9.09
CA ILE A 435 7.89 -31.02 -9.52
C ILE A 435 7.36 -30.34 -10.78
N PRO A 436 7.93 -30.64 -11.96
CA PRO A 436 7.48 -30.10 -13.23
C PRO A 436 5.98 -30.40 -13.46
N GLY A 437 5.20 -29.38 -13.80
CA GLY A 437 3.74 -29.50 -14.01
C GLY A 437 2.88 -29.42 -12.76
N LEU A 438 3.45 -29.34 -11.54
CA LEU A 438 2.67 -29.08 -10.32
C LEU A 438 2.12 -27.65 -10.32
N ILE A 439 2.88 -26.72 -10.88
CA ILE A 439 2.51 -25.33 -10.97
C ILE A 439 2.14 -25.01 -12.41
N VAL A 440 0.90 -25.31 -12.76
CA VAL A 440 0.28 -24.72 -13.95
C VAL A 440 0.21 -23.21 -13.71
N ARG A 441 0.44 -22.38 -14.73
CA ARG A 441 0.50 -20.90 -14.62
C ARG A 441 -0.70 -20.29 -13.86
N SER A 442 -1.90 -20.87 -14.03
CA SER A 442 -3.10 -20.53 -13.25
C SER A 442 -3.01 -20.88 -11.75
N THR A 443 -2.21 -21.88 -11.38
CA THR A 443 -2.04 -22.33 -9.99
C THR A 443 -1.16 -21.35 -9.18
N ILE A 444 -0.24 -20.64 -9.82
CA ILE A 444 0.58 -19.61 -9.14
C ILE A 444 -0.32 -18.47 -8.65
N LEU A 445 -1.16 -17.94 -9.54
CA LEU A 445 -2.09 -16.86 -9.17
C LEU A 445 -3.04 -17.30 -8.05
N SER A 446 -3.63 -18.47 -8.14
CA SER A 446 -4.53 -18.98 -7.11
C SER A 446 -3.84 -19.26 -5.76
N THR A 447 -2.57 -19.66 -5.79
CA THR A 447 -1.76 -19.85 -4.58
C THR A 447 -1.48 -18.51 -3.90
N ILE A 448 -1.09 -17.51 -4.68
CA ILE A 448 -0.86 -16.14 -4.23
C ILE A 448 -2.14 -15.54 -3.64
N GLN A 449 -3.27 -15.68 -4.34
CA GLN A 449 -4.58 -15.24 -3.85
C GLN A 449 -4.96 -15.90 -2.53
N SER A 450 -4.68 -17.20 -2.39
CA SER A 450 -4.94 -17.94 -1.16
C SER A 450 -4.10 -17.44 0.03
N MET A 451 -2.82 -17.17 -0.20
CA MET A 451 -1.92 -16.67 0.86
C MET A 451 -2.37 -15.30 1.37
N ILE A 452 -2.66 -14.38 0.46
CA ILE A 452 -3.05 -13.02 0.85
C ILE A 452 -4.41 -13.01 1.56
N THR A 453 -5.37 -13.80 1.08
CA THR A 453 -6.70 -13.90 1.69
C THR A 453 -6.61 -14.40 3.12
N VAL A 454 -5.85 -15.47 3.38
CA VAL A 454 -5.70 -16.02 4.74
C VAL A 454 -4.96 -15.06 5.66
N SER A 455 -3.87 -14.43 5.19
CA SER A 455 -3.04 -13.54 6.01
C SER A 455 -3.72 -12.19 6.33
N SER A 456 -4.66 -11.74 5.52
CA SER A 456 -5.35 -10.46 5.71
C SER A 456 -6.41 -10.47 6.83
N ILE A 457 -6.99 -11.63 7.15
CA ILE A 457 -8.07 -11.72 8.14
C ILE A 457 -7.66 -11.17 9.51
N PRO A 458 -6.54 -11.58 10.12
CA PRO A 458 -6.12 -11.01 11.39
C PRO A 458 -5.84 -9.50 11.31
N VAL A 459 -5.25 -9.04 10.20
CA VAL A 459 -4.98 -7.62 9.96
C VAL A 459 -6.27 -6.81 9.95
N PHE A 460 -7.30 -7.33 9.29
CA PHE A 460 -8.63 -6.70 9.28
C PHE A 460 -9.15 -6.45 10.69
N PHE A 461 -9.17 -7.45 11.55
CA PHE A 461 -9.70 -7.30 12.91
C PHE A 461 -8.89 -6.28 13.72
N VAL A 462 -7.57 -6.23 13.54
CA VAL A 462 -6.71 -5.25 14.21
C VAL A 462 -7.03 -3.83 13.74
N LEU A 463 -7.15 -3.59 12.43
CA LEU A 463 -7.47 -2.28 11.86
C LEU A 463 -8.90 -1.84 12.22
N MET A 464 -9.85 -2.78 12.20
CA MET A 464 -11.24 -2.49 12.56
C MET A 464 -11.38 -2.11 14.04
N ALA A 465 -10.71 -2.84 14.93
CA ALA A 465 -10.70 -2.52 16.35
C ALA A 465 -10.11 -1.12 16.62
N LEU A 466 -9.03 -0.75 15.93
CA LEU A 466 -8.44 0.58 15.99
C LEU A 466 -9.44 1.64 15.55
N PHE A 467 -10.07 1.44 14.41
CA PHE A 467 -11.02 2.37 13.81
C PHE A 467 -12.26 2.59 14.67
N ILE A 468 -12.90 1.50 15.12
CA ILE A 468 -14.08 1.57 16.02
C ILE A 468 -13.74 2.34 17.29
N ARG A 469 -12.58 2.07 17.89
CA ARG A 469 -12.13 2.75 19.09
C ARG A 469 -11.98 4.25 18.87
N VAL A 470 -11.33 4.69 17.78
CA VAL A 470 -11.17 6.11 17.46
C VAL A 470 -12.52 6.80 17.28
N ILE A 471 -13.45 6.16 16.57
CA ILE A 471 -14.81 6.72 16.38
C ILE A 471 -15.55 6.82 17.72
N CYS A 472 -15.63 5.71 18.47
CA CYS A 472 -16.44 5.65 19.70
C CYS A 472 -15.85 6.52 20.82
N SER A 473 -14.51 6.54 20.99
CA SER A 473 -13.92 7.25 22.12
C SER A 473 -13.84 8.75 21.92
N ASP A 474 -13.54 9.21 20.71
CA ASP A 474 -13.15 10.59 20.49
C ASP A 474 -14.10 11.37 19.56
N ILE A 475 -14.61 10.71 18.52
CA ILE A 475 -15.43 11.39 17.52
C ILE A 475 -16.90 11.46 17.98
N CYS A 476 -17.45 10.36 18.51
CA CYS A 476 -18.84 10.34 18.99
C CYS A 476 -19.02 11.01 20.35
N SER A 477 -17.99 11.03 21.22
CA SER A 477 -18.10 11.64 22.56
C SER A 477 -18.10 13.17 22.57
N GLY A 478 -18.02 13.83 21.42
CA GLY A 478 -17.94 15.30 21.33
C GLY A 478 -16.61 15.89 21.78
N ALA A 479 -15.64 15.05 22.20
CA ALA A 479 -14.29 15.46 22.57
C ALA A 479 -13.53 16.15 21.42
N VAL A 480 -13.99 15.97 20.19
CA VAL A 480 -13.50 16.66 18.99
C VAL A 480 -13.70 18.19 19.08
N ALA A 481 -14.75 18.67 19.75
CA ALA A 481 -14.94 20.12 19.95
C ALA A 481 -13.85 20.72 20.86
N ASN A 482 -13.29 19.92 21.77
CA ASN A 482 -12.25 20.31 22.75
C ASN A 482 -10.81 19.87 22.35
N ALA A 483 -10.64 18.97 21.40
CA ALA A 483 -9.32 18.52 20.89
C ALA A 483 -8.57 19.61 20.09
N VAL A 484 -8.99 20.80 20.27
CA VAL A 484 -8.54 22.03 19.64
C VAL A 484 -7.50 22.77 20.48
N SER A 485 -7.24 22.33 21.69
CA SER A 485 -6.12 22.83 22.50
C SER A 485 -4.89 21.96 22.27
N PRO A 486 -3.70 22.54 22.02
CA PRO A 486 -2.47 21.76 21.97
C PRO A 486 -2.37 20.98 23.29
N SER A 487 -2.18 19.65 23.18
CA SER A 487 -2.07 18.80 24.36
C SER A 487 -0.97 19.37 25.28
N ARG A 488 -1.23 19.48 26.57
CA ARG A 488 -0.28 19.91 27.61
C ARG A 488 1.06 19.14 27.57
N ALA A 489 1.11 18.03 26.89
CA ALA A 489 2.31 17.20 26.74
C ALA A 489 3.47 17.91 26.02
N TRP A 490 3.20 18.87 25.13
CA TRP A 490 4.26 19.64 24.47
C TRP A 490 4.74 20.84 25.28
N ARG A 491 3.95 21.36 26.24
CA ARG A 491 4.37 22.45 27.12
C ARG A 491 5.35 22.01 28.21
N LEU A 492 5.40 20.72 28.54
CA LEU A 492 6.37 20.21 29.53
C LEU A 492 7.79 20.08 28.97
N THR A 493 7.97 20.20 27.65
CA THR A 493 9.30 20.21 27.02
C THR A 493 9.82 21.63 26.74
N ASP A 494 8.94 22.62 26.63
CA ASP A 494 9.38 24.03 26.43
C ASP A 494 9.91 24.67 27.75
N ASP A 495 9.38 24.27 28.90
CA ASP A 495 9.85 24.75 30.21
C ASP A 495 11.22 24.17 30.62
N ALA A 496 11.76 23.20 29.84
CA ALA A 496 13.03 22.53 30.13
C ALA A 496 14.21 23.03 29.24
N LEU A 497 14.00 24.01 28.37
CA LEU A 497 15.06 24.55 27.52
C LEU A 497 15.64 25.84 28.12
N PRO A 498 17.00 25.98 28.23
CA PRO A 498 17.62 27.20 28.67
C PRO A 498 17.30 28.38 27.71
N PRO A 499 17.23 29.62 28.20
CA PRO A 499 16.79 30.79 27.43
C PRO A 499 17.56 31.10 26.14
N GLU A 500 18.73 30.52 25.94
CA GLU A 500 19.55 30.69 24.72
C GLU A 500 19.08 29.83 23.52
N ALA A 501 18.32 28.74 23.73
CA ALA A 501 17.85 27.91 22.65
C ALA A 501 16.59 28.48 21.95
N ALA A 502 15.83 29.34 22.64
CA ALA A 502 14.59 29.94 22.10
C ALA A 502 14.86 31.04 21.04
N LYS A 503 16.05 31.65 21.03
CA LYS A 503 16.39 32.68 20.04
C LYS A 503 16.68 32.17 18.63
N HIS A 504 16.87 30.87 18.45
CA HIS A 504 17.12 30.26 17.14
C HIS A 504 15.91 29.57 16.50
N ALA A 505 14.77 29.55 17.18
CA ALA A 505 13.55 28.88 16.68
C ALA A 505 12.65 29.77 15.81
N SER A 506 12.94 31.06 15.64
CA SER A 506 12.07 32.04 14.98
C SER A 506 12.54 32.52 13.60
N ALA A 507 13.55 31.91 12.98
CA ALA A 507 13.97 32.26 11.62
C ALA A 507 13.62 31.13 10.61
N PRO A 508 13.08 31.45 9.41
CA PRO A 508 12.79 30.48 8.40
C PRO A 508 14.10 29.91 7.81
N ALA A 509 14.36 28.63 8.01
CA ALA A 509 15.56 27.97 7.53
C ALA A 509 15.54 27.87 6.00
N LYS A 510 16.50 28.49 5.35
CA LYS A 510 16.96 28.16 4.00
C LYS A 510 17.66 26.80 4.03
N PRO A 511 17.59 25.99 2.96
CA PRO A 511 18.24 24.68 2.93
C PRO A 511 19.75 24.85 2.72
N GLU A 512 20.51 24.82 3.82
CA GLU A 512 21.97 24.71 3.76
C GLU A 512 22.43 23.32 4.23
N ALA A 513 23.51 22.86 3.58
CA ALA A 513 24.12 21.56 3.70
C ALA A 513 24.45 21.18 5.15
N TYR A 514 23.96 20.05 5.59
CA TYR A 514 24.14 19.50 6.94
C TYR A 514 25.58 18.98 7.11
N ASN A 515 26.37 19.62 7.95
CA ASN A 515 27.77 19.29 8.22
C ASN A 515 27.87 18.26 9.35
N SER A 516 28.56 17.14 9.10
CA SER A 516 28.73 15.97 9.95
C SER A 516 29.43 16.18 11.31
N GLN A 517 29.91 17.39 11.60
CA GLN A 517 30.60 17.71 12.86
C GLN A 517 29.65 17.98 14.03
N THR A 518 28.39 18.34 13.78
CA THR A 518 27.42 18.68 14.83
C THR A 518 26.89 17.44 15.56
N LEU A 519 26.85 16.30 14.90
CA LEU A 519 26.39 15.02 15.49
C LEU A 519 27.37 14.42 16.51
N ARG A 520 28.67 14.67 16.35
CA ARG A 520 29.67 14.19 17.33
C ARG A 520 29.62 14.94 18.67
N LYS A 521 29.22 16.21 18.68
CA LYS A 521 29.09 16.98 19.93
C LYS A 521 27.86 16.59 20.75
N GLN A 522 26.77 16.21 20.13
CA GLN A 522 25.55 15.77 20.86
C GLN A 522 25.69 14.39 21.50
N THR A 523 26.46 13.48 20.91
CA THR A 523 26.74 12.15 21.48
C THR A 523 27.66 12.22 22.71
N HIS A 524 28.58 13.16 22.74
CA HIS A 524 29.45 13.39 23.90
C HIS A 524 28.70 14.04 25.09
N LEU A 525 27.72 14.93 24.82
CA LEU A 525 26.91 15.52 25.88
C LEU A 525 25.98 14.53 26.56
N ARG A 526 25.40 13.61 25.80
CA ARG A 526 24.55 12.53 26.36
C ARG A 526 25.34 11.50 27.17
N ARG A 527 26.60 11.24 26.84
CA ARG A 527 27.48 10.39 27.65
C ARG A 527 27.91 11.08 28.96
N ALA A 528 28.18 12.37 28.92
CA ALA A 528 28.56 13.12 30.11
C ALA A 528 27.43 13.25 31.15
N LEU A 529 26.19 13.35 30.71
CA LEU A 529 25.01 13.38 31.58
C LEU A 529 24.65 11.99 32.19
N ARG A 530 25.02 10.88 31.55
CA ARG A 530 24.85 9.54 32.12
C ARG A 530 25.86 9.21 33.21
N VAL A 531 27.08 9.74 33.13
CA VAL A 531 28.14 9.52 34.13
C VAL A 531 27.89 10.33 35.41
N ARG A 532 27.25 11.50 35.34
CA ARG A 532 26.91 12.29 36.55
C ARG A 532 25.75 11.74 37.39
N ARG A 533 24.92 10.83 36.86
CA ARG A 533 23.84 10.19 37.63
C ARG A 533 24.26 8.97 38.46
N CYS A 534 25.48 8.47 38.27
CA CYS A 534 26.01 7.34 39.04
C CYS A 534 26.94 7.72 40.19
N SER A 535 27.21 9.01 40.41
CA SER A 535 28.16 9.44 41.47
C SER A 535 27.54 10.20 42.66
N SER A 536 26.22 10.25 42.78
CA SER A 536 25.54 10.81 43.97
C SER A 536 24.73 9.71 44.66
N GLY A 537 25.45 8.75 45.20
CA GLY A 537 24.93 7.81 46.21
C GLY A 537 25.19 8.36 47.58
N LEU A 538 24.17 8.65 48.37
CA LEU A 538 24.24 8.71 49.83
C LEU A 538 22.84 8.60 50.43
N GLN A 539 22.69 7.47 51.11
CA GLN A 539 21.92 7.20 52.35
C GLN A 539 20.55 7.86 52.57
N ALA A 540 19.55 7.05 52.74
CA ALA A 540 18.52 7.27 53.77
C ALA A 540 17.93 5.97 54.27
N ALA A 541 17.93 5.83 55.56
CA ALA A 541 17.38 4.77 56.37
C ALA A 541 15.83 4.82 56.48
N PRO A 542 15.17 3.78 57.00
CA PRO A 542 13.73 3.60 56.87
C PRO A 542 12.94 4.28 57.99
N CYS A 543 11.72 4.69 57.69
CA CYS A 543 10.72 4.99 58.71
C CYS A 543 9.38 4.34 58.37
N SER A 544 8.90 3.61 59.38
CA SER A 544 7.71 2.78 59.45
C SER A 544 6.41 3.56 59.61
N SER A 545 5.34 2.88 59.24
CA SER A 545 3.98 2.88 59.81
C SER A 545 3.14 4.21 59.77
N TYR A 546 1.97 4.19 59.19
CA TYR A 546 0.68 4.20 59.90
C TYR A 546 -0.51 3.91 58.93
N ALA A 547 -1.45 3.19 59.48
CA ALA A 547 -2.63 2.62 58.87
C ALA A 547 -3.85 3.56 58.95
N LYS A 548 -4.89 3.21 58.16
CA LYS A 548 -6.34 3.48 58.31
C LYS A 548 -6.87 4.89 58.04
N ARG A 549 -7.55 5.06 56.95
CA ARG A 549 -9.04 4.99 56.79
C ARG A 549 -9.40 4.94 55.35
#